data_0206d0aefc4a11ff0e9ee1637045d616
#
_entry.id   0206d0aefc4a11ff0e9ee1637045d616
#
_cell.length_a   1.000
_cell.length_b   1.000
_cell.length_c   1.000
_cell.angle_alpha   90.00
_cell.angle_beta   90.00
_cell.angle_gamma   90.00
#
_symmetry.space_group_name_H-M   'P 1'
#
loop_
_entity.id
_entity.type
_entity.pdbx_description
1 polymer ?
#
loop_
_entity_poly.entity_id
_entity_poly.type
_entity_poly.pdbx_seq_one_letter_code
_entity_poly.pdbx_strand_id
1 'polypeptide(L)'
;MMVGPEVEKTALVRHCSRLFVTGANLTVPFFTIVLRKGYGLGAQAMAGGSFKAPLFTVAWPTGEFGGMGLEGAVKLGFRKELAALEDPAQRQALFDKMVAAAYEQGKALSFATYFEIDDVIDPADSRARILSALRSAPPPAPRTGKKRRNVDTW
;
A
#
# COMPACT_ATOMS: atom_id res chain seq x y z
N MET A 1 8.49 -4.07 -2.62
CA MET A 1 8.73 -4.44 -4.02
C MET A 1 9.58 -3.35 -4.65
N MET A 2 10.76 -3.70 -5.12
CA MET A 2 11.66 -2.77 -5.83
C MET A 2 11.33 -2.83 -7.32
N VAL A 3 11.55 -1.72 -8.02
CA VAL A 3 11.40 -1.64 -9.47
C VAL A 3 12.71 -1.16 -10.10
N GLY A 4 12.91 -1.47 -11.36
CA GLY A 4 14.07 -1.03 -12.14
C GLY A 4 14.65 -2.15 -13.00
N PRO A 5 15.46 -1.81 -14.02
CA PRO A 5 15.93 -2.78 -15.01
C PRO A 5 16.66 -4.00 -14.42
N GLU A 6 17.42 -3.80 -13.36
CA GLU A 6 18.22 -4.89 -12.77
C GLU A 6 17.35 -5.90 -12.02
N VAL A 7 16.32 -5.45 -11.30
CA VAL A 7 15.40 -6.37 -10.62
C VAL A 7 14.39 -6.98 -11.58
N GLU A 8 14.03 -6.29 -12.65
CA GLU A 8 13.15 -6.83 -13.69
C GLU A 8 13.80 -7.98 -14.47
N LYS A 9 15.13 -7.94 -14.67
CA LYS A 9 15.90 -9.06 -15.24
C LYS A 9 15.76 -10.36 -14.43
N THR A 10 15.49 -10.27 -13.14
CA THR A 10 15.27 -11.42 -12.26
C THR A 10 13.80 -11.87 -12.20
N ALA A 11 12.97 -11.44 -13.13
CA ALA A 11 11.54 -11.74 -13.19
C ALA A 11 10.76 -11.30 -11.95
N LEU A 12 11.10 -10.12 -11.36
CA LEU A 12 10.46 -9.59 -10.16
C LEU A 12 8.94 -9.54 -10.26
N VAL A 13 8.39 -9.04 -11.38
CA VAL A 13 6.93 -8.94 -11.59
C VAL A 13 6.27 -10.29 -11.49
N ARG A 14 6.86 -11.31 -12.10
CA ARG A 14 6.38 -12.69 -12.05
C ARG A 14 6.36 -13.24 -10.62
N HIS A 15 7.42 -13.01 -9.86
CA HIS A 15 7.48 -13.46 -8.46
C HIS A 15 6.52 -12.68 -7.55
N CYS A 16 6.41 -11.37 -7.72
CA CYS A 16 5.52 -10.53 -6.93
C CYS A 16 4.04 -10.77 -7.24
N SER A 17 3.68 -11.15 -8.47
CA SER A 17 2.30 -11.44 -8.84
C SER A 17 1.68 -12.58 -8.03
N ARG A 18 2.49 -13.47 -7.47
CA ARG A 18 2.03 -14.52 -6.54
C ARG A 18 1.36 -13.96 -5.30
N LEU A 19 1.78 -12.81 -4.80
CA LEU A 19 1.13 -12.15 -3.66
C LEU A 19 -0.31 -11.77 -4.00
N PHE A 20 -0.54 -11.20 -5.19
CA PHE A 20 -1.88 -10.84 -5.65
C PHE A 20 -2.75 -12.08 -5.86
N VAL A 21 -2.21 -13.09 -6.55
CA VAL A 21 -2.93 -14.35 -6.80
C VAL A 21 -3.28 -15.04 -5.48
N THR A 22 -2.34 -15.12 -4.55
CA THR A 22 -2.58 -15.72 -3.24
C THR A 22 -3.60 -14.91 -2.44
N GLY A 23 -3.45 -13.59 -2.39
CA GLY A 23 -4.36 -12.69 -1.69
C GLY A 23 -5.80 -12.82 -2.18
N ALA A 24 -6.00 -12.84 -3.50
CA ALA A 24 -7.31 -12.99 -4.13
C ALA A 24 -7.99 -14.35 -3.86
N ASN A 25 -7.23 -15.36 -3.43
CA ASN A 25 -7.72 -16.71 -3.12
C ASN A 25 -7.75 -17.04 -1.63
N LEU A 26 -7.50 -16.07 -0.75
CA LEU A 26 -7.66 -16.27 0.69
C LEU A 26 -9.14 -16.54 1.04
N THR A 27 -9.35 -17.54 1.88
CA THR A 27 -10.68 -17.92 2.38
C THR A 27 -10.79 -17.75 3.90
N VAL A 28 -9.81 -17.14 4.50
CA VAL A 28 -9.74 -16.82 5.94
C VAL A 28 -9.87 -15.31 6.13
N PRO A 29 -10.34 -14.83 7.29
CA PRO A 29 -10.31 -13.42 7.60
C PRO A 29 -8.90 -12.86 7.45
N PHE A 30 -8.80 -11.74 6.74
CA PHE A 30 -7.53 -11.06 6.47
C PHE A 30 -7.65 -9.60 6.87
N PHE A 31 -6.65 -9.10 7.56
CA PHE A 31 -6.61 -7.74 8.09
C PHE A 31 -5.32 -7.06 7.66
N THR A 32 -5.38 -5.76 7.43
CA THR A 32 -4.20 -4.96 7.14
C THR A 32 -4.08 -3.81 8.12
N ILE A 33 -2.92 -3.68 8.74
CA ILE A 33 -2.55 -2.54 9.58
C ILE A 33 -1.29 -1.91 9.00
N VAL A 34 -1.41 -0.69 8.51
CA VAL A 34 -0.28 0.06 7.94
C VAL A 34 0.43 0.81 9.08
N LEU A 35 1.62 0.35 9.44
CA LEU A 35 2.38 0.89 10.57
C LEU A 35 3.10 2.19 10.19
N ARG A 36 3.64 2.24 8.96
CA ARG A 36 4.44 3.34 8.45
C ARG A 36 4.27 3.46 6.93
N LYS A 37 5.22 3.06 6.12
CA LYS A 37 5.24 3.26 4.66
C LYS A 37 4.41 2.22 3.92
N GLY A 38 3.30 2.66 3.31
CA GLY A 38 2.42 1.86 2.49
C GLY A 38 2.39 2.37 1.05
N TYR A 39 3.46 2.14 0.26
CA TYR A 39 3.60 2.72 -1.06
C TYR A 39 3.35 1.72 -2.19
N GLY A 40 2.57 2.17 -3.18
CA GLY A 40 2.40 1.55 -4.48
C GLY A 40 1.86 0.11 -4.45
N LEU A 41 2.10 -0.59 -5.54
CA LEU A 41 1.62 -1.98 -5.72
C LEU A 41 2.20 -2.95 -4.68
N GLY A 42 3.36 -2.68 -4.11
CA GLY A 42 3.93 -3.50 -3.05
C GLY A 42 3.06 -3.51 -1.79
N ALA A 43 2.58 -2.36 -1.36
CA ALA A 43 1.66 -2.25 -0.24
C ALA A 43 0.31 -2.88 -0.55
N GLN A 44 -0.23 -2.67 -1.75
CA GLN A 44 -1.47 -3.31 -2.18
C GLN A 44 -1.34 -4.85 -2.24
N ALA A 45 -0.21 -5.37 -2.73
CA ALA A 45 0.05 -6.81 -2.73
C ALA A 45 0.07 -7.40 -1.32
N MET A 46 0.69 -6.69 -0.36
CA MET A 46 0.68 -7.07 1.06
C MET A 46 -0.73 -7.00 1.66
N ALA A 47 -1.60 -6.13 1.14
CA ALA A 47 -3.00 -6.01 1.51
C ALA A 47 -3.95 -6.90 0.68
N GLY A 48 -3.45 -7.99 0.11
CA GLY A 48 -4.26 -8.96 -0.63
C GLY A 48 -4.68 -8.50 -2.03
N GLY A 49 -4.04 -7.46 -2.57
CA GLY A 49 -4.28 -6.92 -3.90
C GLY A 49 -4.89 -5.51 -3.92
N SER A 50 -5.49 -5.09 -2.83
CA SER A 50 -6.06 -3.76 -2.65
C SER A 50 -6.22 -3.45 -1.16
N PHE A 51 -6.17 -2.19 -0.76
CA PHE A 51 -6.53 -1.78 0.62
C PHE A 51 -8.02 -2.03 0.95
N LYS A 52 -8.83 -2.37 -0.03
CA LYS A 52 -10.25 -2.77 0.14
C LYS A 52 -10.49 -4.28 0.12
N ALA A 53 -9.44 -5.09 -0.10
CA ALA A 53 -9.56 -6.55 -0.09
C ALA A 53 -9.63 -7.17 1.32
N PRO A 54 -8.92 -6.66 2.34
CA PRO A 54 -9.02 -7.14 3.72
C PRO A 54 -10.42 -6.91 4.31
N LEU A 55 -10.72 -7.64 5.37
CA LEU A 55 -11.94 -7.39 6.16
C LEU A 55 -11.94 -5.98 6.78
N PHE A 56 -10.77 -5.48 7.13
CA PHE A 56 -10.51 -4.07 7.35
C PHE A 56 -9.06 -3.73 6.98
N THR A 57 -8.85 -2.46 6.61
CA THR A 57 -7.54 -1.84 6.48
C THR A 57 -7.51 -0.59 7.35
N VAL A 58 -6.64 -0.58 8.34
CA VAL A 58 -6.42 0.59 9.19
C VAL A 58 -4.96 0.99 9.17
N ALA A 59 -4.67 2.20 9.62
CA ALA A 59 -3.30 2.67 9.79
C ALA A 59 -3.06 3.16 11.21
N TRP A 60 -1.80 3.13 11.64
CA TRP A 60 -1.37 3.95 12.76
C TRP A 60 -1.22 5.41 12.31
N PRO A 61 -1.18 6.39 13.23
CA PRO A 61 -0.95 7.80 12.87
C PRO A 61 0.36 8.04 12.11
N THR A 62 1.31 7.12 12.22
CA THR A 62 2.59 7.12 11.49
C THR A 62 2.50 6.57 10.07
N GLY A 63 1.31 6.14 9.63
CA GLY A 63 1.08 5.61 8.29
C GLY A 63 1.28 6.67 7.21
N GLU A 64 2.01 6.29 6.17
CA GLU A 64 2.30 7.13 5.00
C GLU A 64 1.94 6.36 3.74
N PHE A 65 1.24 7.02 2.82
CA PHE A 65 0.72 6.40 1.61
C PHE A 65 1.13 7.17 0.36
N GLY A 66 1.17 6.50 -0.76
CA GLY A 66 1.44 7.08 -2.07
C GLY A 66 1.57 6.01 -3.15
N GLY A 67 1.54 6.42 -4.40
CA GLY A 67 1.71 5.52 -5.54
C GLY A 67 3.11 4.93 -5.64
N MET A 68 4.09 5.63 -5.10
CA MET A 68 5.51 5.23 -4.98
C MET A 68 6.17 6.06 -3.86
N GLY A 69 7.46 5.87 -3.59
CA GLY A 69 8.20 6.75 -2.67
C GLY A 69 8.05 8.21 -3.08
N LEU A 70 7.69 9.08 -2.12
CA LEU A 70 7.16 10.41 -2.42
C LEU A 70 8.19 11.33 -3.09
N GLU A 71 9.47 11.24 -2.72
CA GLU A 71 10.55 11.98 -3.39
C GLU A 71 10.70 11.56 -4.86
N GLY A 72 10.60 10.26 -5.12
CA GLY A 72 10.62 9.71 -6.47
C GLY A 72 9.40 10.15 -7.28
N ALA A 73 8.22 10.16 -6.66
CA ALA A 73 6.98 10.62 -7.29
C ALA A 73 7.07 12.09 -7.71
N VAL A 74 7.61 12.95 -6.85
CA VAL A 74 7.81 14.38 -7.16
C VAL A 74 8.81 14.55 -8.31
N LYS A 75 9.97 13.86 -8.25
CA LYS A 75 10.97 13.92 -9.34
C LYS A 75 10.41 13.49 -10.69
N LEU A 76 9.55 12.49 -10.70
CA LEU A 76 8.96 11.97 -11.93
C LEU A 76 7.81 12.83 -12.41
N GLY A 77 6.86 13.13 -11.53
CA GLY A 77 5.63 13.84 -11.86
C GLY A 77 5.86 15.31 -12.24
N PHE A 78 6.80 15.96 -11.57
CA PHE A 78 7.10 17.40 -11.77
C PHE A 78 8.45 17.62 -12.48
N ARG A 79 8.86 16.66 -13.29
CA ARG A 79 10.14 16.72 -14.01
C ARG A 79 10.28 17.96 -14.89
N LYS A 80 9.20 18.38 -15.56
CA LYS A 80 9.23 19.53 -16.47
C LYS A 80 9.33 20.83 -15.69
N GLU A 81 8.56 20.97 -14.64
CA GLU A 81 8.53 22.14 -13.77
C GLU A 81 9.88 22.34 -13.07
N LEU A 82 10.47 21.27 -12.57
CA LEU A 82 11.80 21.30 -11.96
C LEU A 82 12.89 21.65 -12.98
N ALA A 83 12.80 21.12 -14.20
CA ALA A 83 13.76 21.39 -15.27
C ALA A 83 13.67 22.82 -15.84
N ALA A 84 12.53 23.48 -15.71
CA ALA A 84 12.33 24.85 -16.16
C ALA A 84 13.10 25.90 -15.30
N LEU A 85 13.52 25.52 -14.10
CA LEU A 85 14.29 26.39 -13.22
C LEU A 85 15.79 26.21 -13.50
N GLU A 86 16.45 27.28 -14.00
CA GLU A 86 17.87 27.27 -14.28
C GLU A 86 18.70 27.30 -13.00
N ASP A 87 18.27 28.08 -12.00
CA ASP A 87 18.92 28.19 -10.69
C ASP A 87 18.77 26.91 -9.86
N PRO A 88 19.88 26.23 -9.51
CA PRO A 88 19.83 25.02 -8.70
C PRO A 88 19.20 25.21 -7.32
N ALA A 89 19.37 26.39 -6.69
CA ALA A 89 18.82 26.67 -5.37
C ALA A 89 17.29 26.80 -5.43
N GLN A 90 16.76 27.50 -6.44
CA GLN A 90 15.33 27.60 -6.65
C GLN A 90 14.69 26.24 -7.01
N ARG A 91 15.39 25.44 -7.81
CA ARG A 91 14.98 24.07 -8.16
C ARG A 91 14.87 23.18 -6.92
N GLN A 92 15.87 23.25 -6.04
CA GLN A 92 15.87 22.47 -4.80
C GLN A 92 14.74 22.95 -3.86
N ALA A 93 14.57 24.24 -3.69
CA ALA A 93 13.50 24.80 -2.86
C ALA A 93 12.09 24.40 -3.36
N LEU A 94 11.87 24.41 -4.68
CA LEU A 94 10.62 23.93 -5.25
C LEU A 94 10.43 22.43 -5.01
N PHE A 95 11.47 21.63 -5.21
CA PHE A 95 11.43 20.20 -4.95
C PHE A 95 11.07 19.91 -3.50
N ASP A 96 11.73 20.54 -2.53
CA ASP A 96 11.48 20.34 -1.10
C ASP A 96 10.06 20.73 -0.72
N LYS A 97 9.53 21.83 -1.27
CA LYS A 97 8.15 22.26 -1.10
C LYS A 97 7.16 21.21 -1.61
N MET A 98 7.40 20.66 -2.80
CA MET A 98 6.53 19.64 -3.40
C MET A 98 6.58 18.33 -2.62
N VAL A 99 7.75 17.93 -2.15
CA VAL A 99 7.93 16.74 -1.30
C VAL A 99 7.17 16.92 0.02
N ALA A 100 7.30 18.08 0.67
CA ALA A 100 6.55 18.37 1.89
C ALA A 100 5.03 18.28 1.68
N ALA A 101 4.53 18.85 0.59
CA ALA A 101 3.11 18.76 0.23
C ALA A 101 2.66 17.31 -0.04
N ALA A 102 3.50 16.51 -0.71
CA ALA A 102 3.22 15.10 -0.95
C ALA A 102 3.16 14.29 0.36
N TYR A 103 4.03 14.58 1.32
CA TYR A 103 3.97 13.97 2.64
C TYR A 103 2.71 14.34 3.42
N GLU A 104 2.27 15.59 3.36
CA GLU A 104 1.00 16.01 3.99
C GLU A 104 -0.20 15.28 3.39
N GLN A 105 -0.26 15.16 2.07
CA GLN A 105 -1.33 14.44 1.40
C GLN A 105 -1.27 12.92 1.65
N GLY A 106 -0.07 12.37 1.80
CA GLY A 106 0.16 10.95 2.04
C GLY A 106 -0.07 10.48 3.47
N LYS A 107 -0.39 11.35 4.42
CA LYS A 107 -0.67 10.96 5.80
C LYS A 107 -1.85 10.01 5.91
N ALA A 108 -1.78 9.08 6.86
CA ALA A 108 -2.85 8.12 7.14
C ALA A 108 -4.21 8.80 7.30
N LEU A 109 -4.26 9.92 8.02
CA LEU A 109 -5.50 10.67 8.24
C LEU A 109 -6.09 11.18 6.91
N SER A 110 -5.26 11.69 6.01
CA SER A 110 -5.70 12.13 4.69
C SER A 110 -6.30 10.97 3.89
N PHE A 111 -5.65 9.81 3.90
CA PHE A 111 -6.13 8.60 3.23
C PHE A 111 -7.47 8.10 3.81
N ALA A 112 -7.63 8.15 5.12
CA ALA A 112 -8.89 7.82 5.79
C ALA A 112 -10.02 8.79 5.40
N THR A 113 -9.72 10.09 5.26
CA THR A 113 -10.72 11.11 4.84
C THR A 113 -11.30 10.83 3.46
N TYR A 114 -10.52 10.22 2.56
CA TYR A 114 -10.97 9.81 1.23
C TYR A 114 -11.52 8.37 1.19
N PHE A 115 -11.67 7.73 2.34
CA PHE A 115 -12.11 6.33 2.45
C PHE A 115 -11.20 5.31 1.74
N GLU A 116 -9.92 5.64 1.53
CA GLU A 116 -8.95 4.70 0.98
C GLU A 116 -8.58 3.60 1.99
N ILE A 117 -8.66 3.93 3.28
CA ILE A 117 -8.57 3.01 4.41
C ILE A 117 -9.77 3.26 5.34
N ASP A 118 -10.05 2.30 6.22
CA ASP A 118 -11.26 2.33 7.06
C ASP A 118 -11.11 3.22 8.29
N ASP A 119 -9.89 3.31 8.85
CA ASP A 119 -9.68 4.06 10.09
C ASP A 119 -8.19 4.37 10.33
N VAL A 120 -7.93 5.33 11.23
CA VAL A 120 -6.61 5.58 11.83
C VAL A 120 -6.75 5.32 13.32
N ILE A 121 -6.01 4.33 13.82
CA ILE A 121 -6.16 3.84 15.19
C ILE A 121 -4.90 4.06 16.03
N ASP A 122 -5.06 4.19 17.34
CA ASP A 122 -3.93 4.11 18.27
C ASP A 122 -3.26 2.72 18.14
N PRO A 123 -1.92 2.65 18.12
CA PRO A 123 -1.20 1.37 18.15
C PRO A 123 -1.68 0.42 19.24
N ALA A 124 -2.05 0.94 20.42
CA ALA A 124 -2.56 0.17 21.55
C ALA A 124 -3.89 -0.55 21.23
N ASP A 125 -4.71 0.01 20.34
CA ASP A 125 -6.02 -0.54 19.97
C ASP A 125 -5.94 -1.66 18.92
N SER A 126 -4.77 -1.91 18.32
CA SER A 126 -4.60 -2.88 17.24
C SER A 126 -5.12 -4.27 17.60
N ARG A 127 -4.80 -4.76 18.81
CA ARG A 127 -5.29 -6.06 19.28
C ARG A 127 -6.80 -6.10 19.44
N ALA A 128 -7.38 -5.07 20.04
CA ALA A 128 -8.82 -4.97 20.27
C ALA A 128 -9.57 -4.96 18.92
N ARG A 129 -9.06 -4.20 17.95
CA ARG A 129 -9.63 -4.11 16.60
C ARG A 129 -9.63 -5.48 15.90
N ILE A 130 -8.50 -6.20 15.93
CA ILE A 130 -8.39 -7.55 15.35
C ILE A 130 -9.39 -8.51 16.01
N LEU A 131 -9.45 -8.54 17.34
CA LEU A 131 -10.35 -9.44 18.06
C LEU A 131 -11.81 -9.15 17.79
N SER A 132 -12.20 -7.86 17.70
CA SER A 132 -13.55 -7.45 17.35
C SER A 132 -13.94 -7.91 15.95
N ALA A 133 -13.06 -7.71 14.98
CA ALA A 133 -13.29 -8.14 13.60
C ALA A 133 -13.35 -9.67 13.45
N LEU A 134 -12.48 -10.41 14.15
CA LEU A 134 -12.55 -11.88 14.17
C LEU A 134 -13.87 -12.41 14.73
N ARG A 135 -14.43 -11.75 15.75
CA ARG A 135 -15.73 -12.14 16.33
C ARG A 135 -16.90 -11.85 15.39
N SER A 136 -16.80 -10.84 14.55
CA SER A 136 -17.81 -10.47 13.56
C SER A 136 -17.66 -11.17 12.22
N ALA A 137 -16.50 -11.79 11.97
CA ALA A 137 -16.25 -12.51 10.73
C ALA A 137 -17.17 -13.73 10.60
N PRO A 138 -17.76 -13.96 9.42
CA PRO A 138 -18.57 -15.16 9.20
C PRO A 138 -17.70 -16.41 9.31
N PRO A 139 -18.25 -17.55 9.76
CA PRO A 139 -17.53 -18.81 9.77
C PRO A 139 -17.07 -19.15 8.35
N PRO A 140 -15.89 -19.75 8.18
CA PRO A 140 -15.40 -20.13 6.87
C PRO A 140 -16.35 -21.16 6.24
N ALA A 141 -16.64 -20.97 4.95
CA ALA A 141 -17.44 -21.94 4.21
C ALA A 141 -16.75 -23.32 4.18
N PRO A 142 -17.51 -24.43 4.30
CA PRO A 142 -16.95 -25.76 4.15
C PRO A 142 -16.20 -25.92 2.83
N ARG A 143 -15.04 -26.54 2.86
CA ARG A 143 -14.27 -26.81 1.65
C ARG A 143 -14.92 -27.97 0.88
N THR A 144 -15.46 -27.69 -0.30
CA THR A 144 -16.14 -28.67 -1.14
C THR A 144 -15.36 -29.08 -2.38
N GLY A 145 -14.10 -28.64 -2.52
CA GLY A 145 -13.33 -28.89 -3.73
C GLY A 145 -11.82 -28.84 -3.55
N LYS A 146 -11.10 -28.74 -4.66
CA LYS A 146 -9.63 -28.64 -4.68
C LYS A 146 -9.15 -27.43 -3.89
N LYS A 147 -8.04 -27.58 -3.18
CA LYS A 147 -7.42 -26.55 -2.35
C LYS A 147 -6.99 -25.30 -3.14
N ARG A 148 -6.61 -25.45 -4.43
CA ARG A 148 -6.22 -24.35 -5.32
C ARG A 148 -7.30 -24.12 -6.38
N ARG A 149 -7.71 -22.86 -6.52
CA ARG A 149 -8.68 -22.42 -7.53
C ARG A 149 -8.05 -21.66 -8.69
N ASN A 150 -6.76 -21.43 -8.64
CA ASN A 150 -5.99 -20.66 -9.60
C ASN A 150 -4.73 -21.40 -10.01
N VAL A 151 -4.18 -21.01 -11.15
CA VAL A 151 -2.85 -21.43 -11.62
C VAL A 151 -1.83 -20.42 -11.08
N ASP A 152 -0.74 -20.92 -10.48
CA ASP A 152 0.35 -20.06 -10.04
C ASP A 152 1.08 -19.41 -11.22
N THR A 153 1.59 -18.24 -10.99
CA THR A 153 2.50 -17.55 -11.92
C THR A 153 3.92 -18.02 -11.66
N TRP A 154 4.51 -18.74 -12.59
CA TRP A 154 5.89 -19.22 -12.51
C TRP A 154 6.82 -18.35 -13.35
#